data_ed1436572428a57735b5e8cd1e65357a
#
_entry.id   ed1436572428a57735b5e8cd1e65357a
#
_cell.length_a   1.000
_cell.length_b   1.000
_cell.length_c   1.000
_cell.angle_alpha   90.00
_cell.angle_beta   90.00
_cell.angle_gamma   90.00
#
_symmetry.space_group_name_H-M   'P 1'
#
loop_
_entity.id
_entity.type
_entity.pdbx_description
1 polymer ?
#
loop_
_entity_poly.entity_id
_entity_poly.type
_entity_poly.pdbx_seq_one_letter_code
_entity_poly.pdbx_strand_id
1 'polypeptide(L)'
;IKSNKSLLNGFPLITYGTKLARKIVNDVEVPLQIKHGSADARLLAEFSFLGGFSAFDGGGISHSIPFSKSVPLKDSLENWRYVDRLVGLYEENGIKINREIFSPLTATLVPPAISNSIQILESLLAVEQGVKNISIGVAQYGNITQDIASLLALQEQIQFYLDKFSFKDIHISTVFNQWIGGFPEDELKAYSLISYSATVS
;
A
#
# COMPACT_ATOMS: atom_id res chain seq x y z
N ILE A 1 -25.91 -13.53 -15.05
CA ILE A 1 -25.23 -14.26 -13.96
C ILE A 1 -26.29 -15.13 -13.31
N LYS A 2 -26.22 -16.46 -13.53
CA LYS A 2 -27.27 -17.42 -13.09
C LYS A 2 -26.92 -18.12 -11.76
N SER A 3 -25.96 -17.64 -10.99
CA SER A 3 -25.57 -18.26 -9.71
C SER A 3 -25.93 -17.34 -8.56
N ASN A 4 -26.62 -17.89 -7.56
CA ASN A 4 -26.92 -17.18 -6.31
C ASN A 4 -25.68 -16.98 -5.42
N LYS A 5 -24.50 -17.33 -5.90
CA LYS A 5 -23.23 -17.12 -5.20
C LYS A 5 -22.49 -15.95 -5.84
N SER A 6 -22.07 -15.00 -5.02
CA SER A 6 -21.14 -13.95 -5.46
C SER A 6 -19.82 -14.58 -5.88
N LEU A 7 -19.37 -14.23 -7.07
CA LEU A 7 -18.04 -14.60 -7.57
C LEU A 7 -17.00 -13.52 -7.26
N LEU A 8 -17.42 -12.42 -6.61
CA LEU A 8 -16.52 -11.34 -6.21
C LEU A 8 -15.73 -11.77 -4.96
N ASN A 9 -14.43 -11.62 -5.05
CA ASN A 9 -13.52 -11.76 -3.92
C ASN A 9 -13.24 -10.37 -3.35
N GLY A 10 -13.69 -10.13 -2.11
CA GLY A 10 -13.51 -8.86 -1.43
C GLY A 10 -14.79 -8.04 -1.24
N PHE A 11 -14.63 -6.84 -0.74
CA PHE A 11 -15.72 -5.90 -0.44
C PHE A 11 -15.83 -4.81 -1.52
N PRO A 12 -16.86 -4.82 -2.37
CA PRO A 12 -17.03 -3.82 -3.43
C PRO A 12 -17.56 -2.49 -2.84
N LEU A 13 -16.67 -1.75 -2.23
CA LEU A 13 -16.94 -0.54 -1.45
C LEU A 13 -17.79 0.49 -2.20
N ILE A 14 -17.45 0.78 -3.45
CA ILE A 14 -18.18 1.76 -4.27
C ILE A 14 -19.64 1.33 -4.48
N THR A 15 -19.84 0.04 -4.74
CA THR A 15 -21.19 -0.52 -4.97
C THR A 15 -22.06 -0.46 -3.72
N TYR A 16 -21.48 -0.78 -2.57
CA TYR A 16 -22.22 -0.77 -1.29
C TYR A 16 -22.34 0.62 -0.66
N GLY A 17 -21.47 1.54 -1.06
CA GLY A 17 -21.51 2.93 -0.67
C GLY A 17 -20.97 3.21 0.74
N THR A 18 -20.83 4.50 1.03
CA THR A 18 -20.17 5.00 2.25
C THR A 18 -20.93 4.68 3.53
N LYS A 19 -22.26 4.50 3.49
CA LYS A 19 -23.05 4.16 4.68
C LYS A 19 -22.68 2.78 5.23
N LEU A 20 -22.56 1.76 4.36
CA LEU A 20 -22.16 0.43 4.79
C LEU A 20 -20.69 0.40 5.17
N ALA A 21 -19.83 1.12 4.44
CA ALA A 21 -18.43 1.31 4.78
C ALA A 21 -18.27 1.86 6.20
N ARG A 22 -18.97 2.93 6.53
CA ARG A 22 -18.94 3.54 7.87
C ARG A 22 -19.46 2.61 8.95
N LYS A 23 -20.48 1.81 8.65
CA LYS A 23 -20.95 0.80 9.59
C LYS A 23 -19.85 -0.21 9.90
N ILE A 24 -19.17 -0.73 8.88
CA ILE A 24 -18.06 -1.69 9.07
C ILE A 24 -16.96 -1.07 9.93
N VAL A 25 -16.55 0.16 9.62
CA VAL A 25 -15.51 0.86 10.39
C VAL A 25 -15.93 1.04 11.86
N ASN A 26 -17.20 1.34 12.13
CA ASN A 26 -17.69 1.54 13.49
C ASN A 26 -17.91 0.22 14.25
N ASP A 27 -18.11 -0.89 13.54
CA ASP A 27 -18.34 -2.21 14.15
C ASP A 27 -17.01 -2.90 14.58
N VAL A 28 -15.85 -2.31 14.23
CA VAL A 28 -14.52 -2.85 14.61
C VAL A 28 -13.72 -1.82 15.40
N GLU A 29 -12.93 -2.29 16.35
CA GLU A 29 -12.12 -1.45 17.26
C GLU A 29 -10.67 -1.26 16.77
N VAL A 30 -10.42 -1.51 15.48
CA VAL A 30 -9.09 -1.40 14.89
C VAL A 30 -9.11 -0.52 13.64
N PRO A 31 -8.03 0.20 13.33
CA PRO A 31 -7.92 0.93 12.07
C PRO A 31 -8.07 0.00 10.86
N LEU A 32 -8.82 0.44 9.86
CA LEU A 32 -9.02 -0.33 8.64
C LEU A 32 -8.30 0.32 7.46
N GLN A 33 -7.68 -0.53 6.66
CA GLN A 33 -6.99 -0.17 5.43
C GLN A 33 -7.69 -0.74 4.21
N ILE A 34 -7.71 0.03 3.14
CA ILE A 34 -8.11 -0.45 1.82
C ILE A 34 -6.89 -0.98 1.08
N LYS A 35 -6.97 -2.23 0.62
CA LYS A 35 -6.06 -2.83 -0.37
C LYS A 35 -6.84 -3.15 -1.63
N HIS A 36 -6.28 -2.83 -2.78
CA HIS A 36 -6.94 -2.98 -4.07
C HIS A 36 -5.94 -3.14 -5.22
N GLY A 37 -6.44 -3.47 -6.43
CA GLY A 37 -5.64 -3.54 -7.66
C GLY A 37 -6.16 -2.60 -8.75
N SER A 38 -6.87 -1.52 -8.40
CA SER A 38 -7.44 -0.59 -9.38
C SER A 38 -6.38 0.32 -9.98
N ALA A 39 -6.37 0.47 -11.30
CA ALA A 39 -5.48 1.40 -12.01
C ALA A 39 -5.83 2.87 -11.71
N ASP A 40 -7.13 3.16 -11.61
CA ASP A 40 -7.64 4.45 -11.18
C ASP A 40 -8.32 4.28 -9.81
N ALA A 41 -7.66 4.76 -8.78
CA ALA A 41 -8.10 4.61 -7.40
C ALA A 41 -8.84 5.85 -6.85
N ARG A 42 -9.05 6.89 -7.67
CA ARG A 42 -9.60 8.18 -7.20
C ARG A 42 -10.96 8.02 -6.52
N LEU A 43 -11.93 7.45 -7.22
CA LEU A 43 -13.26 7.23 -6.66
C LEU A 43 -13.24 6.29 -5.45
N LEU A 44 -12.40 5.26 -5.48
CA LEU A 44 -12.25 4.34 -4.36
C LEU A 44 -11.70 5.07 -3.13
N ALA A 45 -10.72 5.95 -3.28
CA ALA A 45 -10.16 6.73 -2.19
C ALA A 45 -11.21 7.66 -1.57
N GLU A 46 -11.99 8.37 -2.38
CA GLU A 46 -13.10 9.21 -1.89
C GLU A 46 -14.09 8.41 -1.04
N PHE A 47 -14.56 7.28 -1.55
CA PHE A 47 -15.51 6.43 -0.81
C PHE A 47 -14.90 5.83 0.46
N SER A 48 -13.60 5.51 0.42
CA SER A 48 -12.88 4.97 1.57
C SER A 48 -12.79 5.99 2.70
N PHE A 49 -12.31 7.17 2.40
CA PHE A 49 -12.13 8.21 3.43
C PHE A 49 -13.46 8.73 3.96
N LEU A 50 -14.47 8.90 3.10
CA LEU A 50 -15.84 9.18 3.53
C LEU A 50 -16.44 8.04 4.36
N GLY A 51 -16.03 6.81 4.13
CA GLY A 51 -16.40 5.64 4.91
C GLY A 51 -15.69 5.54 6.27
N GLY A 52 -14.63 6.33 6.49
CA GLY A 52 -13.88 6.33 7.74
C GLY A 52 -12.65 5.40 7.74
N PHE A 53 -12.26 4.86 6.59
CA PHE A 53 -11.00 4.12 6.49
C PHE A 53 -9.83 5.07 6.72
N SER A 54 -8.88 4.64 7.54
CA SER A 54 -7.73 5.45 7.98
C SER A 54 -6.42 5.12 7.27
N ALA A 55 -6.43 4.16 6.34
CA ALA A 55 -5.26 3.79 5.56
C ALA A 55 -5.64 3.36 4.13
N PHE A 56 -4.75 3.65 3.19
CA PHE A 56 -4.95 3.39 1.77
C PHE A 56 -3.66 2.94 1.10
N ASP A 57 -3.69 1.79 0.43
CA ASP A 57 -2.54 1.17 -0.23
C ASP A 57 -2.50 1.49 -1.72
N GLY A 58 -1.31 1.57 -2.29
CA GLY A 58 -1.08 1.62 -3.72
C GLY A 58 -0.04 2.64 -4.17
N GLY A 59 0.03 2.87 -5.47
CA GLY A 59 0.97 3.83 -6.06
C GLY A 59 0.88 3.88 -7.58
N GLY A 60 1.27 5.01 -8.15
CA GLY A 60 1.17 5.26 -9.58
C GLY A 60 2.17 4.49 -10.43
N ILE A 61 3.34 4.18 -9.89
CA ILE A 61 4.39 3.40 -10.53
C ILE A 61 4.27 1.94 -10.11
N SER A 62 4.21 1.70 -8.81
CA SER A 62 4.23 0.37 -8.21
C SER A 62 3.05 -0.50 -8.63
N HIS A 63 1.84 0.04 -8.70
CA HIS A 63 0.66 -0.68 -9.20
C HIS A 63 0.68 -0.92 -10.71
N SER A 64 1.34 -0.07 -11.48
CA SER A 64 1.43 -0.23 -12.93
C SER A 64 2.20 -1.49 -13.33
N ILE A 65 3.16 -1.93 -12.54
CA ILE A 65 4.00 -3.10 -12.83
C ILE A 65 3.17 -4.40 -12.78
N PRO A 66 2.50 -4.76 -11.67
CA PRO A 66 1.74 -6.01 -11.60
C PRO A 66 0.32 -5.91 -12.16
N PHE A 67 -0.38 -4.77 -12.04
CA PHE A 67 -1.82 -4.72 -12.23
C PHE A 67 -2.31 -3.87 -13.40
N SER A 68 -1.56 -2.85 -13.82
CA SER A 68 -2.09 -1.79 -14.69
C SER A 68 -1.26 -1.57 -15.95
N LYS A 69 -0.74 -2.65 -16.54
CA LYS A 69 0.18 -2.60 -17.70
C LYS A 69 -0.37 -1.89 -18.93
N SER A 70 -1.69 -1.79 -19.08
CA SER A 70 -2.37 -1.12 -20.19
C SER A 70 -2.63 0.37 -19.93
N VAL A 71 -2.40 0.86 -18.71
CA VAL A 71 -2.59 2.27 -18.37
C VAL A 71 -1.26 3.00 -18.56
N PRO A 72 -1.24 4.11 -19.34
CA PRO A 72 -0.05 4.92 -19.46
C PRO A 72 0.45 5.40 -18.09
N LEU A 73 1.76 5.34 -17.87
CA LEU A 73 2.35 5.72 -16.58
C LEU A 73 2.01 7.16 -16.19
N LYS A 74 1.96 8.07 -17.19
CA LYS A 74 1.54 9.46 -16.95
C LYS A 74 0.15 9.54 -16.32
N ASP A 75 -0.81 8.81 -16.87
CA ASP A 75 -2.19 8.84 -16.40
C ASP A 75 -2.29 8.21 -14.99
N SER A 76 -1.53 7.14 -14.76
CA SER A 76 -1.43 6.53 -13.44
C SER A 76 -0.87 7.51 -12.40
N LEU A 77 0.20 8.22 -12.72
CA LEU A 77 0.79 9.23 -11.84
C LEU A 77 -0.19 10.38 -11.53
N GLU A 78 -0.92 10.87 -12.53
CA GLU A 78 -1.94 11.92 -12.31
C GLU A 78 -3.10 11.43 -11.45
N ASN A 79 -3.56 10.19 -11.64
CA ASN A 79 -4.59 9.60 -10.80
C ASN A 79 -4.13 9.48 -9.34
N TRP A 80 -2.89 9.06 -9.11
CA TRP A 80 -2.34 8.93 -7.76
C TRP A 80 -2.00 10.28 -7.13
N ARG A 81 -1.58 11.26 -7.91
CA ARG A 81 -1.43 12.63 -7.45
C ARG A 81 -2.74 13.18 -6.86
N TYR A 82 -3.88 12.87 -7.49
CA TYR A 82 -5.19 13.21 -6.94
C TYR A 82 -5.43 12.52 -5.59
N VAL A 83 -5.16 11.22 -5.48
CA VAL A 83 -5.34 10.46 -4.22
C VAL A 83 -4.46 11.03 -3.11
N ASP A 84 -3.18 11.28 -3.41
CA ASP A 84 -2.24 11.83 -2.43
C ASP A 84 -2.62 13.25 -2.02
N ARG A 85 -3.11 14.09 -2.95
CA ARG A 85 -3.64 15.41 -2.61
C ARG A 85 -4.90 15.34 -1.74
N LEU A 86 -5.76 14.37 -1.99
CA LEU A 86 -6.92 14.12 -1.14
C LEU A 86 -6.49 13.73 0.29
N VAL A 87 -5.50 12.86 0.44
CA VAL A 87 -4.92 12.53 1.76
C VAL A 87 -4.33 13.77 2.41
N GLY A 88 -3.56 14.57 1.67
CA GLY A 88 -3.02 15.84 2.18
C GLY A 88 -4.10 16.81 2.68
N LEU A 89 -5.25 16.87 1.99
CA LEU A 89 -6.38 17.67 2.43
C LEU A 89 -6.97 17.17 3.77
N TYR A 90 -7.06 15.87 3.98
CA TYR A 90 -7.48 15.29 5.26
C TYR A 90 -6.46 15.62 6.37
N GLU A 91 -5.15 15.52 6.09
CA GLU A 91 -4.09 15.89 7.05
C GLU A 91 -4.16 17.38 7.42
N GLU A 92 -4.39 18.29 6.46
CA GLU A 92 -4.58 19.72 6.71
C GLU A 92 -5.78 20.01 7.64
N ASN A 93 -6.76 19.11 7.66
CA ASN A 93 -7.93 19.18 8.54
C ASN A 93 -7.79 18.34 9.84
N GLY A 94 -6.58 17.87 10.16
CA GLY A 94 -6.28 17.12 11.37
C GLY A 94 -6.71 15.65 11.35
N ILE A 95 -7.08 15.12 10.19
CA ILE A 95 -7.47 13.71 10.03
C ILE A 95 -6.30 12.96 9.41
N LYS A 96 -5.69 12.06 10.18
CA LYS A 96 -4.55 11.27 9.74
C LYS A 96 -5.00 10.12 8.85
N ILE A 97 -4.45 10.06 7.64
CA ILE A 97 -4.61 8.94 6.72
C ILE A 97 -3.23 8.35 6.43
N ASN A 98 -3.04 7.08 6.71
CA ASN A 98 -1.80 6.39 6.38
C ASN A 98 -1.79 6.01 4.89
N ARG A 99 -0.78 6.45 4.17
CA ARG A 99 -0.52 6.04 2.79
C ARG A 99 0.51 4.91 2.78
N GLU A 100 0.05 3.69 2.56
CA GLU A 100 0.97 2.60 2.27
C GLU A 100 1.36 2.65 0.79
N ILE A 101 2.64 2.87 0.52
CA ILE A 101 3.20 2.71 -0.83
C ILE A 101 3.23 1.22 -1.14
N PHE A 102 2.73 0.82 -2.32
CA PHE A 102 2.61 -0.59 -2.66
C PHE A 102 3.93 -1.33 -2.53
N SER A 103 4.07 -2.06 -1.45
CA SER A 103 5.31 -2.69 -1.03
C SER A 103 5.58 -4.10 -1.62
N PRO A 104 4.57 -4.87 -2.11
CA PRO A 104 4.80 -6.25 -2.55
C PRO A 104 5.52 -6.43 -3.90
N LEU A 105 6.22 -5.44 -4.42
CA LEU A 105 6.95 -5.55 -5.70
C LEU A 105 8.01 -6.67 -5.68
N THR A 106 8.70 -6.86 -4.57
CA THR A 106 9.70 -7.93 -4.42
C THR A 106 9.08 -9.33 -4.56
N ALA A 107 7.84 -9.51 -4.13
CA ALA A 107 7.11 -10.78 -4.34
C ALA A 107 6.77 -11.06 -5.81
N THR A 108 6.79 -10.04 -6.67
CA THR A 108 6.63 -10.19 -8.12
C THR A 108 7.97 -10.31 -8.85
N LEU A 109 9.02 -10.68 -8.12
CA LEU A 109 10.39 -10.86 -8.59
C LEU A 109 11.06 -9.57 -9.12
N VAL A 110 10.55 -8.42 -8.73
CA VAL A 110 11.24 -7.14 -8.97
C VAL A 110 12.43 -7.06 -8.02
N PRO A 111 13.65 -6.82 -8.52
CA PRO A 111 14.83 -6.70 -7.66
C PRO A 111 14.65 -5.66 -6.55
N PRO A 112 15.14 -5.91 -5.32
CA PRO A 112 14.97 -5.00 -4.19
C PRO A 112 15.42 -3.57 -4.48
N ALA A 113 16.53 -3.38 -5.20
CA ALA A 113 17.01 -2.06 -5.55
C ALA A 113 16.00 -1.27 -6.41
N ILE A 114 15.32 -1.93 -7.35
CA ILE A 114 14.29 -1.30 -8.18
C ILE A 114 13.04 -1.03 -7.35
N SER A 115 12.60 -2.01 -6.55
CA SER A 115 11.45 -1.85 -5.65
C SER A 115 11.64 -0.69 -4.69
N ASN A 116 12.80 -0.59 -4.04
CA ASN A 116 13.14 0.49 -3.12
C ASN A 116 13.16 1.86 -3.84
N SER A 117 13.77 1.93 -5.04
CA SER A 117 13.80 3.15 -5.83
C SER A 117 12.39 3.65 -6.18
N ILE A 118 11.49 2.74 -6.55
CA ILE A 118 10.09 3.08 -6.85
C ILE A 118 9.40 3.63 -5.61
N GLN A 119 9.55 2.98 -4.46
CA GLN A 119 8.92 3.43 -3.22
C GLN A 119 9.46 4.78 -2.74
N ILE A 120 10.75 5.05 -2.93
CA ILE A 120 11.34 6.37 -2.64
C ILE A 120 10.68 7.45 -3.52
N LEU A 121 10.58 7.20 -4.82
CA LEU A 121 9.96 8.15 -5.76
C LEU A 121 8.48 8.39 -5.42
N GLU A 122 7.71 7.36 -5.17
CA GLU A 122 6.30 7.48 -4.82
C GLU A 122 6.09 8.17 -3.47
N SER A 123 6.95 7.89 -2.49
CA SER A 123 6.91 8.57 -1.19
C SER A 123 7.15 10.08 -1.34
N LEU A 124 8.13 10.48 -2.14
CA LEU A 124 8.41 11.89 -2.41
C LEU A 124 7.23 12.56 -3.13
N LEU A 125 6.64 11.90 -4.13
CA LEU A 125 5.47 12.41 -4.84
C LEU A 125 4.26 12.56 -3.90
N ALA A 126 4.05 11.63 -2.99
CA ALA A 126 2.98 11.69 -2.01
C ALA A 126 3.18 12.83 -1.00
N VAL A 127 4.38 12.97 -0.47
CA VAL A 127 4.73 14.04 0.49
C VAL A 127 4.59 15.41 -0.15
N GLU A 128 4.97 15.56 -1.42
CA GLU A 128 4.75 16.80 -2.18
C GLU A 128 3.28 17.22 -2.23
N GLN A 129 2.35 16.26 -2.17
CA GLN A 129 0.91 16.52 -2.14
C GLN A 129 0.35 16.76 -0.72
N GLY A 130 1.19 16.72 0.32
CA GLY A 130 0.80 16.99 1.70
C GLY A 130 0.60 15.74 2.56
N VAL A 131 0.91 14.56 2.07
CA VAL A 131 0.86 13.33 2.88
C VAL A 131 1.89 13.39 4.00
N LYS A 132 1.49 13.06 5.23
CA LYS A 132 2.34 13.11 6.43
C LYS A 132 2.62 11.75 7.04
N ASN A 133 1.78 10.76 6.77
CA ASN A 133 1.90 9.41 7.32
C ASN A 133 2.08 8.41 6.18
N ILE A 134 3.25 7.79 6.09
CA ILE A 134 3.62 6.87 5.00
C ILE A 134 4.08 5.54 5.59
N SER A 135 3.54 4.45 5.05
CA SER A 135 4.09 3.12 5.25
C SER A 135 4.84 2.67 4.00
N ILE A 136 6.04 2.17 4.22
CA ILE A 136 6.94 1.63 3.19
C ILE A 136 7.31 0.21 3.54
N GLY A 137 7.66 -0.61 2.55
CA GLY A 137 7.98 -1.98 2.89
C GLY A 137 8.49 -2.84 1.75
N VAL A 138 8.71 -4.08 2.09
CA VAL A 138 9.08 -5.13 1.15
C VAL A 138 8.21 -6.37 1.38
N ALA A 139 8.09 -7.22 0.39
CA ALA A 139 7.51 -8.54 0.58
C ALA A 139 8.62 -9.59 0.65
N GLN A 140 8.36 -10.62 1.43
CA GLN A 140 9.25 -11.77 1.57
C GLN A 140 9.68 -12.30 0.20
N TYR A 141 10.98 -12.29 -0.04
CA TYR A 141 11.60 -12.82 -1.25
C TYR A 141 12.14 -14.25 -1.03
N GLY A 142 12.33 -14.62 0.23
CA GLY A 142 12.83 -15.94 0.63
C GLY A 142 14.33 -15.97 0.96
N ASN A 143 14.97 -14.82 1.04
CA ASN A 143 16.33 -14.68 1.51
C ASN A 143 16.38 -13.70 2.68
N ILE A 144 16.53 -14.21 3.90
CA ILE A 144 16.44 -13.43 5.14
C ILE A 144 17.40 -12.23 5.17
N THR A 145 18.62 -12.41 4.71
CA THR A 145 19.61 -11.32 4.69
C THR A 145 19.21 -10.23 3.71
N GLN A 146 18.74 -10.62 2.52
CA GLN A 146 18.27 -9.67 1.52
C GLN A 146 16.99 -8.95 1.96
N ASP A 147 16.06 -9.68 2.56
CA ASP A 147 14.78 -9.14 3.01
C ASP A 147 14.98 -8.07 4.10
N ILE A 148 15.79 -8.38 5.12
CA ILE A 148 16.16 -7.44 6.18
C ILE A 148 16.97 -6.26 5.62
N ALA A 149 18.01 -6.53 4.84
CA ALA A 149 18.86 -5.47 4.29
C ALA A 149 18.08 -4.52 3.36
N SER A 150 17.13 -5.05 2.58
CA SER A 150 16.29 -4.24 1.70
C SER A 150 15.38 -3.30 2.50
N LEU A 151 14.77 -3.78 3.58
CA LEU A 151 13.89 -2.97 4.42
C LEU A 151 14.65 -1.86 5.15
N LEU A 152 15.80 -2.20 5.75
CA LEU A 152 16.65 -1.22 6.43
C LEU A 152 17.18 -0.16 5.45
N ALA A 153 17.69 -0.59 4.30
CA ALA A 153 18.17 0.33 3.27
C ALA A 153 17.06 1.24 2.75
N LEU A 154 15.83 0.73 2.58
CA LEU A 154 14.68 1.52 2.16
C LEU A 154 14.37 2.62 3.17
N GLN A 155 14.33 2.29 4.46
CA GLN A 155 14.06 3.25 5.53
C GLN A 155 15.12 4.37 5.58
N GLU A 156 16.40 3.99 5.54
CA GLU A 156 17.50 4.96 5.53
C GLU A 156 17.47 5.88 4.30
N GLN A 157 17.22 5.31 3.13
CA GLN A 157 17.21 6.07 1.87
C GLN A 157 16.02 7.03 1.80
N ILE A 158 14.83 6.62 2.23
CA ILE A 158 13.67 7.51 2.25
C ILE A 158 13.94 8.68 3.20
N GLN A 159 14.44 8.42 4.41
CA GLN A 159 14.79 9.50 5.33
C GLN A 159 15.81 10.45 4.73
N PHE A 160 16.86 9.91 4.10
CA PHE A 160 17.87 10.73 3.42
C PHE A 160 17.28 11.66 2.36
N TYR A 161 16.35 11.14 1.51
CA TYR A 161 15.74 11.97 0.47
C TYR A 161 14.73 12.96 1.02
N LEU A 162 13.97 12.62 2.05
CA LEU A 162 13.07 13.57 2.73
C LEU A 162 13.86 14.75 3.29
N ASP A 163 14.96 14.49 3.98
CA ASP A 163 15.84 15.52 4.52
C ASP A 163 16.47 16.38 3.40
N LYS A 164 16.96 15.73 2.35
CA LYS A 164 17.57 16.39 1.18
C LYS A 164 16.62 17.36 0.49
N PHE A 165 15.33 17.02 0.39
CA PHE A 165 14.31 17.89 -0.20
C PHE A 165 13.61 18.77 0.85
N SER A 166 14.10 18.78 2.09
CA SER A 166 13.58 19.61 3.19
C SER A 166 12.13 19.33 3.57
N PHE A 167 11.63 18.12 3.32
CA PHE A 167 10.36 17.67 3.84
C PHE A 167 10.47 17.39 5.33
N LYS A 168 9.54 17.94 6.12
CA LYS A 168 9.55 17.84 7.58
C LYS A 168 8.23 17.26 8.09
N ASP A 169 8.31 16.72 9.31
CA ASP A 169 7.13 16.19 10.02
C ASP A 169 6.45 15.05 9.23
N ILE A 170 7.27 14.20 8.60
CA ILE A 170 6.80 13.00 7.91
C ILE A 170 7.02 11.80 8.83
N HIS A 171 5.94 11.09 9.12
CA HIS A 171 6.00 9.83 9.86
C HIS A 171 6.16 8.66 8.89
N ILE A 172 7.24 7.90 9.08
CA ILE A 172 7.52 6.70 8.28
C ILE A 172 7.35 5.48 9.16
N SER A 173 6.53 4.53 8.71
CA SER A 173 6.44 3.20 9.28
C SER A 173 6.87 2.15 8.27
N THR A 174 7.39 1.03 8.74
CA THR A 174 7.81 -0.09 7.89
C THR A 174 6.77 -1.20 7.89
N VAL A 175 6.63 -1.88 6.75
CA VAL A 175 5.76 -3.03 6.56
C VAL A 175 6.56 -4.17 5.93
N PHE A 176 6.48 -5.35 6.51
CA PHE A 176 6.98 -6.56 5.89
C PHE A 176 5.81 -7.45 5.49
N ASN A 177 5.60 -7.59 4.17
CA ASN A 177 4.54 -8.44 3.66
C ASN A 177 5.04 -9.89 3.61
N GLN A 178 4.27 -10.80 4.18
CA GLN A 178 4.59 -12.22 4.10
C GLN A 178 4.58 -12.73 2.65
N TRP A 179 5.04 -13.96 2.46
CA TRP A 179 5.04 -14.66 1.17
C TRP A 179 3.67 -14.58 0.46
N ILE A 180 3.68 -14.11 -0.80
CA ILE A 180 2.47 -13.94 -1.62
C ILE A 180 2.39 -14.97 -2.75
N GLY A 181 3.43 -15.78 -2.96
CA GLY A 181 3.44 -16.85 -3.95
C GLY A 181 2.62 -18.07 -3.52
N GLY A 182 2.72 -19.15 -4.29
CA GLY A 182 2.08 -20.41 -3.93
C GLY A 182 2.60 -20.95 -2.60
N PHE A 183 1.68 -21.34 -1.71
CA PHE A 183 2.03 -21.98 -0.46
C PHE A 183 2.35 -23.46 -0.70
N PRO A 184 3.25 -24.07 0.10
CA PRO A 184 3.43 -25.51 0.11
C PRO A 184 2.11 -26.25 0.43
N GLU A 185 1.88 -27.40 -0.21
CA GLU A 185 0.73 -28.25 0.14
C GLU A 185 0.85 -28.84 1.55
N ASP A 186 2.07 -29.06 2.01
CA ASP A 186 2.37 -29.50 3.37
C ASP A 186 2.10 -28.36 4.36
N GLU A 187 1.18 -28.58 5.29
CA GLU A 187 0.71 -27.59 6.25
C GLU A 187 1.82 -27.08 7.18
N LEU A 188 2.72 -27.97 7.62
CA LEU A 188 3.84 -27.57 8.49
C LEU A 188 4.82 -26.66 7.76
N LYS A 189 5.07 -26.92 6.47
CA LYS A 189 5.89 -26.02 5.64
C LYS A 189 5.20 -24.69 5.40
N ALA A 190 3.86 -24.67 5.21
CA ALA A 190 3.10 -23.45 5.08
C ALA A 190 3.17 -22.60 6.37
N TYR A 191 2.99 -23.20 7.54
CA TYR A 191 3.16 -22.53 8.83
C TYR A 191 4.59 -22.01 9.05
N SER A 192 5.60 -22.80 8.65
CA SER A 192 7.00 -22.38 8.75
C SER A 192 7.28 -21.15 7.90
N LEU A 193 6.67 -21.06 6.71
CA LEU A 193 6.78 -19.91 5.81
C LEU A 193 6.15 -18.64 6.42
N ILE A 194 5.00 -18.77 7.08
CA ILE A 194 4.34 -17.68 7.80
C ILE A 194 5.18 -17.24 9.01
N SER A 195 5.68 -18.20 9.80
CA SER A 195 6.52 -17.94 10.97
C SER A 195 7.83 -17.24 10.60
N TYR A 196 8.40 -17.61 9.45
CA TYR A 196 9.57 -16.93 8.90
C TYR A 196 9.31 -15.43 8.69
N SER A 197 8.19 -15.07 8.06
CA SER A 197 7.83 -13.66 7.87
C SER A 197 7.73 -12.90 9.18
N ALA A 198 7.09 -13.49 10.19
CA ALA A 198 6.96 -12.88 11.51
C ALA A 198 8.31 -12.75 12.25
N THR A 199 9.31 -13.54 11.88
CA THR A 199 10.66 -13.45 12.47
C THR A 199 11.49 -12.34 11.82
N VAL A 200 11.23 -12.04 10.56
CA VAL A 200 11.94 -10.99 9.79
C VAL A 200 11.39 -9.60 10.08
N SER A 201 10.08 -9.49 10.33
CA SER A 201 9.41 -8.22 10.64
C SER A 201 9.68 -7.73 12.06
#